data_fc85feb7570b016c6e0ec79a57dd6ca9
#
_entry.id   fc85feb7570b016c6e0ec79a57dd6ca9
#
_cell.length_a   1.000
_cell.length_b   1.000
_cell.length_c   1.000
_cell.angle_alpha   90.00
_cell.angle_beta   90.00
_cell.angle_gamma   90.00
#
_symmetry.space_group_name_H-M   'P 1'
#
loop_
_entity.id
_entity.type
_entity.pdbx_description
1 polymer ?
#
loop_
_entity_poly.entity_id
_entity_poly.type
_entity_poly.pdbx_seq_one_letter_code
_entity_poly.pdbx_strand_id
1 'polypeptide(L)'
;MRLLLLLILITLHYSLFTPISAQEFSVQPIPDSVFQRMQGRSWPEGCPLRRADLRYLRLSHFDAEKKEHVGEMVCNKAIANDLIAIFRELYRQKYPIQRIRLIDDYEAEDERSMRDNNTSCFCYRRVSGTTKLSKHATGMAVDINTLYNPYVRKGKDGHRIVEPATATKYVDRRKAFPYKIVKGDLLYRLFEQHGFKWGGSWRTVKDWQHFEK
;
A
#
# COMPACT_ATOMS: atom_id res chain seq x y z
N MET A 1 -71.57 17.03 25.14
CA MET A 1 -70.29 16.44 25.63
C MET A 1 -69.54 15.85 24.45
N ARG A 2 -68.57 16.55 23.89
CA ARG A 2 -67.71 16.06 22.78
C ARG A 2 -66.36 15.65 23.37
N LEU A 3 -66.04 14.37 23.26
CA LEU A 3 -64.80 13.78 23.74
C LEU A 3 -63.75 14.01 22.62
N LEU A 4 -62.71 14.81 22.93
CA LEU A 4 -61.59 15.09 22.07
C LEU A 4 -60.52 14.02 22.27
N LEU A 5 -60.36 13.09 21.30
CA LEU A 5 -59.27 12.10 21.32
C LEU A 5 -57.98 12.77 20.85
N LEU A 6 -57.02 12.91 21.73
CA LEU A 6 -55.65 13.40 21.45
C LEU A 6 -54.79 12.21 21.01
N LEU A 7 -54.51 12.11 19.72
CA LEU A 7 -53.56 11.15 19.16
C LEU A 7 -52.13 11.71 19.33
N ILE A 8 -51.39 11.11 20.27
CA ILE A 8 -49.95 11.39 20.41
C ILE A 8 -49.20 10.54 19.40
N LEU A 9 -48.68 11.18 18.35
CA LEU A 9 -47.75 10.56 17.40
C LEU A 9 -46.36 10.48 18.03
N ILE A 10 -45.98 9.29 18.50
CA ILE A 10 -44.59 9.02 18.91
C ILE A 10 -43.77 8.74 17.66
N THR A 11 -43.04 9.73 17.16
CA THR A 11 -42.05 9.54 16.12
C THR A 11 -40.81 8.89 16.71
N LEU A 12 -40.64 7.59 16.45
CA LEU A 12 -39.44 6.84 16.80
C LEU A 12 -38.29 7.31 15.89
N HIS A 13 -37.40 8.15 16.40
CA HIS A 13 -36.18 8.50 15.71
C HIS A 13 -35.19 7.31 15.83
N TYR A 14 -35.14 6.47 14.81
CA TYR A 14 -34.05 5.51 14.65
C TYR A 14 -32.80 6.30 14.27
N SER A 15 -31.98 6.60 15.27
CA SER A 15 -30.59 7.00 15.01
C SER A 15 -29.88 5.81 14.37
N LEU A 16 -29.62 5.90 13.08
CA LEU A 16 -28.75 4.99 12.37
C LEU A 16 -27.34 5.18 12.92
N PHE A 17 -27.03 4.48 14.01
CA PHE A 17 -25.64 4.28 14.42
C PHE A 17 -24.97 3.45 13.33
N THR A 18 -24.32 4.09 12.36
CA THR A 18 -23.31 3.43 11.54
C THR A 18 -22.20 3.01 12.50
N PRO A 19 -21.87 1.72 12.60
CA PRO A 19 -20.75 1.30 13.44
C PRO A 19 -19.51 2.03 12.93
N ILE A 20 -18.90 2.84 13.80
CA ILE A 20 -17.56 3.40 13.53
C ILE A 20 -16.67 2.18 13.38
N SER A 21 -16.16 1.97 12.16
CA SER A 21 -15.18 0.93 11.91
C SER A 21 -14.00 1.18 12.85
N ALA A 22 -13.74 0.24 13.77
CA ALA A 22 -12.62 0.40 14.69
C ALA A 22 -11.33 0.44 13.89
N GLN A 23 -10.51 1.49 14.13
CA GLN A 23 -9.18 1.58 13.54
C GLN A 23 -8.41 0.28 13.76
N GLU A 24 -7.86 -0.28 12.69
CA GLU A 24 -7.08 -1.51 12.78
C GLU A 24 -5.62 -1.25 12.40
N PHE A 25 -4.72 -1.41 13.40
CA PHE A 25 -3.27 -1.36 13.23
C PHE A 25 -2.66 -2.50 14.04
N SER A 26 -2.43 -3.63 13.39
CA SER A 26 -1.89 -4.82 14.05
C SER A 26 -0.68 -5.38 13.34
N VAL A 27 0.22 -5.99 14.12
CA VAL A 27 1.38 -6.76 13.66
C VAL A 27 1.28 -8.14 14.29
N GLN A 28 1.35 -9.17 13.47
CA GLN A 28 1.30 -10.55 13.96
C GLN A 28 2.15 -11.49 13.10
N PRO A 29 2.49 -12.69 13.58
CA PRO A 29 3.00 -13.75 12.71
C PRO A 29 2.03 -13.96 11.53
N ILE A 30 2.56 -14.37 10.37
CA ILE A 30 1.71 -14.63 9.21
C ILE A 30 0.73 -15.76 9.55
N PRO A 31 -0.61 -15.55 9.47
CA PRO A 31 -1.60 -16.63 9.65
C PRO A 31 -1.46 -17.71 8.59
N ASP A 32 -1.88 -18.94 8.89
CA ASP A 32 -1.77 -20.05 7.93
C ASP A 32 -2.57 -19.79 6.66
N SER A 33 -3.75 -19.20 6.75
CA SER A 33 -4.57 -18.85 5.60
C SER A 33 -3.90 -17.81 4.69
N VAL A 34 -3.17 -16.86 5.26
CA VAL A 34 -2.37 -15.88 4.49
C VAL A 34 -1.17 -16.56 3.86
N PHE A 35 -0.45 -17.40 4.61
CA PHE A 35 0.71 -18.09 4.09
C PHE A 35 0.36 -19.03 2.93
N GLN A 36 -0.78 -19.73 2.99
CA GLN A 36 -1.30 -20.53 1.88
C GLN A 36 -1.53 -19.71 0.61
N ARG A 37 -2.02 -18.45 0.72
CA ARG A 37 -2.16 -17.55 -0.43
C ARG A 37 -0.81 -17.18 -1.05
N MET A 38 0.25 -17.09 -0.23
CA MET A 38 1.61 -16.70 -0.66
C MET A 38 2.37 -17.83 -1.36
N GLN A 39 2.12 -19.08 -0.97
CA GLN A 39 2.83 -20.24 -1.53
C GLN A 39 2.64 -20.37 -3.05
N GLY A 40 3.74 -20.54 -3.78
CA GLY A 40 3.74 -20.59 -5.25
C GLY A 40 3.55 -19.23 -5.95
N ARG A 41 3.37 -18.15 -5.19
CA ARG A 41 3.20 -16.77 -5.66
C ARG A 41 4.30 -15.87 -5.13
N SER A 42 4.00 -14.96 -4.18
CA SER A 42 5.04 -14.12 -3.56
C SER A 42 6.08 -14.93 -2.79
N TRP A 43 5.74 -16.15 -2.40
CA TRP A 43 6.62 -17.12 -1.78
C TRP A 43 6.77 -18.37 -2.68
N PRO A 44 7.62 -18.30 -3.74
CA PRO A 44 7.85 -19.42 -4.65
C PRO A 44 8.63 -20.55 -3.98
N GLU A 45 8.63 -21.73 -4.59
CA GLU A 45 9.50 -22.82 -4.21
C GLU A 45 10.97 -22.37 -4.20
N GLY A 46 11.74 -22.81 -3.20
CA GLY A 46 13.13 -22.38 -3.02
C GLY A 46 13.33 -20.96 -2.45
N CYS A 47 12.27 -20.27 -2.01
CA CYS A 47 12.41 -19.02 -1.27
C CYS A 47 13.23 -19.29 0.02
N PRO A 48 14.40 -18.64 0.21
CA PRO A 48 15.29 -18.94 1.35
C PRO A 48 14.86 -18.29 2.66
N LEU A 49 13.85 -17.40 2.64
CA LEU A 49 13.39 -16.73 3.84
C LEU A 49 12.63 -17.70 4.75
N ARG A 50 12.72 -17.47 6.06
CA ARG A 50 11.87 -18.17 7.02
C ARG A 50 10.59 -17.38 7.21
N ARG A 51 9.44 -18.05 7.25
CA ARG A 51 8.13 -17.41 7.56
C ARG A 51 8.21 -16.56 8.84
N ALA A 52 8.98 -17.02 9.84
CA ALA A 52 9.20 -16.31 11.11
C ALA A 52 9.95 -14.97 10.98
N ASP A 53 10.61 -14.69 9.84
CA ASP A 53 11.28 -13.41 9.59
C ASP A 53 10.33 -12.36 8.99
N LEU A 54 9.11 -12.76 8.64
CA LEU A 54 8.08 -11.88 8.14
C LEU A 54 6.97 -11.66 9.17
N ARG A 55 6.21 -10.57 8.95
CA ARG A 55 5.01 -10.22 9.74
C ARG A 55 3.87 -9.86 8.80
N TYR A 56 2.67 -10.20 9.23
CA TYR A 56 1.43 -9.79 8.61
C TYR A 56 0.89 -8.56 9.36
N LEU A 57 0.54 -7.54 8.62
CA LEU A 57 0.02 -6.27 9.11
C LEU A 57 -1.41 -6.06 8.63
N ARG A 58 -2.24 -5.51 9.51
CA ARG A 58 -3.54 -4.93 9.15
C ARG A 58 -3.43 -3.42 9.31
N LEU A 59 -3.86 -2.66 8.30
CA LEU A 59 -3.60 -1.23 8.20
C LEU A 59 -4.83 -0.46 7.74
N SER A 60 -5.45 0.31 8.66
CA SER A 60 -6.49 1.27 8.27
C SER A 60 -5.89 2.40 7.42
N HIS A 61 -6.62 2.80 6.38
CA HIS A 61 -6.21 3.89 5.49
C HIS A 61 -7.43 4.58 4.88
N PHE A 62 -7.24 5.80 4.36
CA PHE A 62 -8.23 6.53 3.58
C PHE A 62 -7.83 6.57 2.11
N ASP A 63 -8.80 6.47 1.22
CA ASP A 63 -8.60 6.78 -0.21
C ASP A 63 -8.73 8.30 -0.48
N ALA A 64 -8.68 8.72 -1.75
CA ALA A 64 -8.79 10.14 -2.13
C ALA A 64 -10.18 10.70 -1.86
N GLU A 65 -11.22 9.88 -1.87
CA GLU A 65 -12.61 10.22 -1.57
C GLU A 65 -12.88 10.27 -0.05
N LYS A 66 -11.83 10.08 0.78
CA LYS A 66 -11.90 10.01 2.25
C LYS A 66 -12.72 8.85 2.79
N LYS A 67 -12.88 7.80 1.98
CA LYS A 67 -13.48 6.56 2.42
C LYS A 67 -12.45 5.74 3.18
N GLU A 68 -12.86 5.20 4.31
CA GLU A 68 -12.02 4.35 5.15
C GLU A 68 -11.98 2.91 4.65
N HIS A 69 -10.80 2.32 4.71
CA HIS A 69 -10.53 0.93 4.34
C HIS A 69 -9.58 0.30 5.36
N VAL A 70 -9.59 -1.03 5.40
CA VAL A 70 -8.59 -1.81 6.13
C VAL A 70 -7.88 -2.70 5.12
N GLY A 71 -6.58 -2.49 4.96
CA GLY A 71 -5.74 -3.27 4.08
C GLY A 71 -4.88 -4.29 4.81
N GLU A 72 -4.16 -5.10 4.05
CA GLU A 72 -3.25 -6.13 4.54
C GLU A 72 -1.90 -6.06 3.82
N MET A 73 -0.82 -6.29 4.57
CA MET A 73 0.55 -6.25 4.07
C MET A 73 1.39 -7.32 4.74
N VAL A 74 2.33 -7.90 4.00
CA VAL A 74 3.40 -8.74 4.56
C VAL A 74 4.72 -8.02 4.39
N CYS A 75 5.51 -7.88 5.46
CA CYS A 75 6.81 -7.22 5.46
C CYS A 75 7.82 -7.96 6.33
N ASN A 76 9.09 -7.59 6.26
CA ASN A 76 10.10 -8.08 7.20
C ASN A 76 9.80 -7.63 8.63
N LYS A 77 10.04 -8.51 9.61
CA LYS A 77 9.86 -8.19 11.04
C LYS A 77 10.68 -6.97 11.49
N ALA A 78 11.81 -6.70 10.82
CA ALA A 78 12.70 -5.58 11.16
C ALA A 78 12.08 -4.20 10.89
N ILE A 79 11.13 -4.09 9.95
CA ILE A 79 10.46 -2.83 9.60
C ILE A 79 8.98 -2.78 9.99
N ALA A 80 8.44 -3.86 10.55
CA ALA A 80 7.00 -3.97 10.82
C ALA A 80 6.48 -2.86 11.75
N ASN A 81 7.19 -2.55 12.83
CA ASN A 81 6.79 -1.51 13.78
C ASN A 81 6.94 -0.10 13.17
N ASP A 82 7.96 0.12 12.34
CA ASP A 82 8.12 1.38 11.59
C ASP A 82 6.90 1.61 10.67
N LEU A 83 6.50 0.57 9.92
CA LEU A 83 5.35 0.66 9.03
C LEU A 83 4.05 0.95 9.80
N ILE A 84 3.82 0.30 10.95
CA ILE A 84 2.65 0.61 11.79
C ILE A 84 2.66 2.07 12.22
N ALA A 85 3.79 2.61 12.66
CA ALA A 85 3.90 4.00 13.09
C ALA A 85 3.62 4.96 11.92
N ILE A 86 4.23 4.71 10.76
CA ILE A 86 4.04 5.49 9.54
C ILE A 86 2.58 5.48 9.10
N PHE A 87 1.98 4.29 8.92
CA PHE A 87 0.60 4.18 8.40
C PHE A 87 -0.43 4.72 9.39
N ARG A 88 -0.20 4.62 10.70
CA ARG A 88 -1.05 5.24 11.72
C ARG A 88 -1.04 6.77 11.60
N GLU A 89 0.12 7.38 11.37
CA GLU A 89 0.20 8.82 11.19
C GLU A 89 -0.41 9.27 9.84
N LEU A 90 -0.17 8.53 8.76
CA LEU A 90 -0.82 8.76 7.46
C LEU A 90 -2.34 8.70 7.59
N TYR A 91 -2.86 7.71 8.33
CA TYR A 91 -4.29 7.60 8.62
C TYR A 91 -4.82 8.81 9.42
N ARG A 92 -4.11 9.19 10.50
CA ARG A 92 -4.49 10.35 11.34
C ARG A 92 -4.60 11.63 10.53
N GLN A 93 -3.73 11.81 9.54
CA GLN A 93 -3.70 12.96 8.63
C GLN A 93 -4.59 12.78 7.40
N LYS A 94 -5.31 11.66 7.30
CA LYS A 94 -6.13 11.30 6.13
C LYS A 94 -5.36 11.41 4.82
N TYR A 95 -4.06 11.02 4.83
CA TYR A 95 -3.24 10.94 3.63
C TYR A 95 -3.79 9.84 2.71
N PRO A 96 -4.03 10.12 1.41
CA PRO A 96 -4.72 9.18 0.55
C PRO A 96 -3.83 8.00 0.15
N ILE A 97 -4.31 6.79 0.43
CA ILE A 97 -3.78 5.52 -0.08
C ILE A 97 -4.94 4.76 -0.70
N GLN A 98 -4.86 4.44 -1.99
CA GLN A 98 -5.98 3.84 -2.72
C GLN A 98 -6.37 2.48 -2.16
N ARG A 99 -5.38 1.61 -1.97
CA ARG A 99 -5.56 0.27 -1.41
C ARG A 99 -4.26 -0.31 -0.89
N ILE A 100 -4.37 -1.25 0.02
CA ILE A 100 -3.25 -2.02 0.57
C ILE A 100 -3.66 -3.48 0.50
N ARG A 101 -3.08 -4.25 -0.44
CA ARG A 101 -3.38 -5.67 -0.66
C ARG A 101 -2.10 -6.46 -0.83
N LEU A 102 -2.15 -7.75 -0.47
CA LEU A 102 -1.07 -8.66 -0.79
C LEU A 102 -0.90 -8.73 -2.31
N ILE A 103 0.35 -8.82 -2.76
CA ILE A 103 0.67 -9.01 -4.18
C ILE A 103 0.06 -10.34 -4.71
N ASP A 104 -0.21 -11.26 -3.80
CA ASP A 104 -0.80 -12.57 -4.06
C ASP A 104 -2.22 -12.51 -4.61
N ASP A 105 -2.96 -11.43 -4.31
CA ASP A 105 -4.29 -11.16 -4.90
C ASP A 105 -4.20 -10.83 -6.40
N TYR A 106 -2.99 -10.56 -6.87
CA TYR A 106 -2.64 -10.29 -8.27
C TYR A 106 -1.76 -11.41 -8.87
N GLU A 107 -1.79 -12.63 -8.30
CA GLU A 107 -0.96 -13.77 -8.70
C GLU A 107 0.56 -13.48 -8.62
N ALA A 108 0.97 -12.59 -7.72
CA ALA A 108 2.32 -12.04 -7.60
C ALA A 108 2.84 -11.32 -8.88
N GLU A 109 1.92 -10.87 -9.74
CA GLU A 109 2.25 -10.10 -10.94
C GLU A 109 2.30 -8.60 -10.64
N ASP A 110 3.50 -8.02 -10.62
CA ASP A 110 3.70 -6.59 -10.34
C ASP A 110 2.88 -5.67 -11.24
N GLU A 111 2.88 -5.93 -12.55
CA GLU A 111 2.17 -5.09 -13.52
C GLU A 111 0.67 -5.02 -13.22
N ARG A 112 0.04 -6.14 -12.84
CA ARG A 112 -1.38 -6.17 -12.45
C ARG A 112 -1.63 -5.39 -11.17
N SER A 113 -0.79 -5.61 -10.15
CA SER A 113 -0.86 -4.90 -8.88
C SER A 113 -0.67 -3.39 -9.06
N MET A 114 0.33 -3.00 -9.86
CA MET A 114 0.62 -1.58 -10.11
C MET A 114 -0.49 -0.89 -10.90
N ARG A 115 -1.11 -1.54 -11.88
CA ARG A 115 -2.27 -0.99 -12.61
C ARG A 115 -3.46 -0.72 -11.71
N ASP A 116 -3.63 -1.50 -10.67
CA ASP A 116 -4.70 -1.36 -9.69
C ASP A 116 -4.37 -0.34 -8.58
N ASN A 117 -3.29 0.44 -8.74
CA ASN A 117 -2.80 1.42 -7.77
C ASN A 117 -2.63 0.84 -6.37
N ASN A 118 -2.12 -0.38 -6.29
CA ASN A 118 -1.93 -1.09 -5.04
C ASN A 118 -0.73 -0.53 -4.24
N THR A 119 -0.74 -0.78 -2.95
CA THR A 119 0.38 -0.58 -2.02
C THR A 119 0.74 -1.94 -1.46
N SER A 120 2.00 -2.36 -1.58
CA SER A 120 2.45 -3.68 -1.15
C SER A 120 3.92 -3.68 -0.73
N CYS A 121 4.38 -4.76 -0.07
CA CYS A 121 5.75 -4.85 0.42
C CYS A 121 6.44 -6.14 -0.03
N PHE A 122 6.12 -7.29 0.56
CA PHE A 122 6.83 -8.53 0.28
C PHE A 122 6.43 -9.17 -1.06
N CYS A 123 7.43 -9.48 -1.87
CA CYS A 123 7.33 -10.37 -3.04
C CYS A 123 8.73 -10.89 -3.38
N TYR A 124 8.95 -12.21 -3.29
CA TYR A 124 10.25 -12.81 -3.60
C TYR A 124 10.48 -12.85 -5.12
N ARG A 125 11.14 -11.82 -5.62
CA ARG A 125 11.39 -11.62 -7.05
C ARG A 125 12.66 -10.83 -7.32
N ARG A 126 13.10 -10.83 -8.58
CA ARG A 126 14.19 -9.99 -9.06
C ARG A 126 13.67 -8.59 -9.43
N VAL A 127 14.58 -7.63 -9.50
CA VAL A 127 14.30 -6.30 -10.06
C VAL A 127 14.04 -6.47 -11.57
N SER A 128 12.97 -5.83 -12.07
CA SER A 128 12.55 -5.91 -13.47
C SER A 128 13.71 -5.68 -14.45
N GLY A 129 13.88 -6.61 -15.40
CA GLY A 129 14.92 -6.58 -16.42
C GLY A 129 16.35 -6.81 -15.92
N THR A 130 16.54 -7.33 -14.71
CA THR A 130 17.86 -7.60 -14.11
C THR A 130 17.94 -8.98 -13.47
N THR A 131 19.18 -9.40 -13.10
CA THR A 131 19.41 -10.61 -12.28
C THR A 131 19.46 -10.31 -10.79
N LYS A 132 19.42 -9.03 -10.38
CA LYS A 132 19.52 -8.59 -8.99
C LYS A 132 18.23 -8.89 -8.23
N LEU A 133 18.35 -9.43 -7.02
CA LEU A 133 17.23 -9.63 -6.12
C LEU A 133 16.67 -8.27 -5.65
N SER A 134 15.35 -8.11 -5.68
CA SER A 134 14.69 -6.89 -5.21
C SER A 134 14.72 -6.82 -3.68
N LYS A 135 14.66 -5.62 -3.10
CA LYS A 135 14.42 -5.40 -1.66
C LYS A 135 13.03 -5.91 -1.22
N HIS A 136 12.07 -5.96 -2.14
CA HIS A 136 10.78 -6.63 -1.88
C HIS A 136 10.96 -8.12 -1.58
N ALA A 137 11.94 -8.77 -2.18
CA ALA A 137 12.22 -10.18 -1.94
C ALA A 137 12.63 -10.50 -0.49
N THR A 138 13.08 -9.51 0.25
CA THR A 138 13.39 -9.62 1.69
C THR A 138 12.35 -8.95 2.57
N GLY A 139 11.30 -8.39 1.98
CA GLY A 139 10.27 -7.62 2.69
C GLY A 139 10.77 -6.31 3.27
N MET A 140 11.85 -5.73 2.71
CA MET A 140 12.50 -4.51 3.17
C MET A 140 12.20 -3.30 2.29
N ALA A 141 11.23 -3.41 1.36
CA ALA A 141 10.77 -2.30 0.54
C ALA A 141 9.24 -2.27 0.49
N VAL A 142 8.69 -1.06 0.34
CA VAL A 142 7.26 -0.81 0.20
C VAL A 142 7.04 0.05 -1.03
N ASP A 143 6.12 -0.37 -1.90
CA ASP A 143 5.62 0.42 -3.01
C ASP A 143 4.25 0.99 -2.68
N ILE A 144 4.05 2.28 -2.90
CA ILE A 144 2.86 3.01 -2.46
C ILE A 144 2.19 3.73 -3.63
N ASN A 145 0.86 3.52 -3.80
CA ASN A 145 0.06 4.17 -4.84
C ASN A 145 0.71 4.04 -6.21
N THR A 146 0.99 2.83 -6.62
CA THR A 146 1.93 2.45 -7.67
C THR A 146 1.58 2.98 -9.06
N LEU A 147 0.28 3.03 -9.42
CA LEU A 147 -0.15 3.56 -10.72
C LEU A 147 0.23 5.03 -10.91
N TYR A 148 0.08 5.84 -9.85
CA TYR A 148 0.36 7.28 -9.89
C TYR A 148 1.83 7.62 -9.63
N ASN A 149 2.63 6.63 -9.21
CA ASN A 149 4.05 6.81 -8.87
C ASN A 149 4.92 5.79 -9.59
N PRO A 150 4.95 5.79 -10.94
CA PRO A 150 5.58 4.73 -11.72
C PRO A 150 7.08 4.61 -11.50
N TYR A 151 7.59 3.39 -11.74
CA TYR A 151 9.00 3.14 -12.00
C TYR A 151 9.35 3.52 -13.44
N VAL A 152 10.45 4.25 -13.63
CA VAL A 152 10.89 4.74 -14.94
C VAL A 152 12.38 4.49 -15.13
N ARG A 153 12.73 3.80 -16.19
CA ARG A 153 14.11 3.52 -16.59
C ARG A 153 14.33 3.66 -18.10
N LYS A 154 15.57 3.68 -18.54
CA LYS A 154 15.94 3.51 -19.93
C LYS A 154 16.10 2.03 -20.26
N GLY A 155 15.53 1.61 -21.38
CA GLY A 155 15.79 0.30 -21.99
C GLY A 155 17.18 0.23 -22.61
N LYS A 156 17.59 -0.96 -23.06
CA LYS A 156 18.89 -1.18 -23.72
C LYS A 156 19.00 -0.40 -25.05
N ASP A 157 17.88 -0.19 -25.70
CA ASP A 157 17.72 0.58 -26.93
C ASP A 157 17.59 2.11 -26.73
N GLY A 158 17.69 2.56 -25.46
CA GLY A 158 17.53 3.97 -25.08
C GLY A 158 16.09 4.44 -24.90
N HIS A 159 15.09 3.64 -25.24
CA HIS A 159 13.69 3.99 -25.02
C HIS A 159 13.35 4.04 -23.53
N ARG A 160 12.38 4.89 -23.19
CA ARG A 160 11.86 4.98 -21.84
C ARG A 160 10.91 3.82 -21.57
N ILE A 161 11.18 3.06 -20.51
CA ILE A 161 10.30 2.02 -19.97
C ILE A 161 9.61 2.61 -18.74
N VAL A 162 8.29 2.46 -18.68
CA VAL A 162 7.42 2.92 -17.58
C VAL A 162 6.65 1.72 -17.05
N GLU A 163 6.74 1.48 -15.75
CA GLU A 163 6.04 0.39 -15.09
C GLU A 163 5.16 0.97 -13.95
N PRO A 164 3.85 0.72 -13.98
CA PRO A 164 3.10 -0.02 -14.98
C PRO A 164 3.01 0.75 -16.31
N ALA A 165 2.89 0.04 -17.43
CA ALA A 165 2.84 0.63 -18.77
C ALA A 165 1.72 1.68 -18.94
N THR A 166 0.61 1.51 -18.20
CA THR A 166 -0.54 2.43 -18.18
C THR A 166 -0.27 3.76 -17.47
N ALA A 167 0.87 3.87 -16.76
CA ALA A 167 1.22 5.05 -15.93
C ALA A 167 1.98 6.14 -16.70
N THR A 168 2.17 6.02 -18.02
CA THR A 168 2.94 6.98 -18.84
C THR A 168 2.51 8.44 -18.63
N LYS A 169 1.21 8.69 -18.45
CA LYS A 169 0.68 10.04 -18.19
C LYS A 169 1.11 10.64 -16.84
N TYR A 170 1.57 9.83 -15.89
CA TYR A 170 2.01 10.26 -14.56
C TYR A 170 3.52 10.46 -14.44
N VAL A 171 4.25 10.27 -15.53
CA VAL A 171 5.70 10.52 -15.60
C VAL A 171 6.03 12.02 -15.57
N ASP A 172 5.13 12.87 -16.08
CA ASP A 172 5.28 14.33 -15.95
C ASP A 172 4.93 14.79 -14.55
N ARG A 173 5.93 14.84 -13.68
CA ARG A 173 5.77 15.19 -12.26
C ARG A 173 5.48 16.67 -12.00
N ARG A 174 5.44 17.53 -13.01
CA ARG A 174 5.00 18.93 -12.90
C ARG A 174 3.48 19.03 -12.78
N LYS A 175 2.75 18.08 -13.37
CA LYS A 175 1.29 18.02 -13.32
C LYS A 175 0.77 17.65 -11.94
N ALA A 176 -0.37 18.20 -11.57
CA ALA A 176 -1.11 17.77 -10.39
C ALA A 176 -1.99 16.56 -10.72
N PHE A 177 -1.98 15.57 -9.85
CA PHE A 177 -2.87 14.40 -9.90
C PHE A 177 -2.97 13.75 -8.51
N PRO A 178 -4.03 12.98 -8.23
CA PRO A 178 -4.21 12.34 -6.94
C PRO A 178 -3.09 11.34 -6.65
N TYR A 179 -2.90 11.00 -5.38
CA TYR A 179 -1.93 10.00 -4.91
C TYR A 179 -0.46 10.26 -5.27
N LYS A 180 -0.12 11.41 -5.82
CA LYS A 180 1.24 11.77 -6.21
C LYS A 180 2.14 11.93 -4.99
N ILE A 181 3.21 11.15 -4.94
CA ILE A 181 4.27 11.29 -3.92
C ILE A 181 5.31 12.30 -4.42
N VAL A 182 5.67 13.25 -3.56
CA VAL A 182 6.70 14.24 -3.86
C VAL A 182 7.69 14.36 -2.70
N LYS A 183 8.93 14.74 -3.00
CA LYS A 183 9.94 15.00 -1.97
C LYS A 183 9.44 16.08 -1.00
N GLY A 184 9.46 15.77 0.29
CA GLY A 184 9.04 16.67 1.35
C GLY A 184 7.54 16.64 1.69
N ASP A 185 6.71 15.82 1.01
CA ASP A 185 5.33 15.59 1.47
C ASP A 185 5.29 14.79 2.78
N LEU A 186 4.11 14.60 3.33
CA LEU A 186 3.94 13.89 4.60
C LEU A 186 4.49 12.47 4.54
N LEU A 187 4.13 11.72 3.49
CA LEU A 187 4.54 10.33 3.32
C LEU A 187 6.06 10.23 3.20
N TYR A 188 6.69 11.05 2.33
CA TYR A 188 8.14 11.09 2.17
C TYR A 188 8.83 11.35 3.51
N ARG A 189 8.40 12.39 4.28
CA ARG A 189 9.02 12.72 5.57
C ARG A 189 8.91 11.61 6.59
N LEU A 190 7.76 10.96 6.69
CA LEU A 190 7.56 9.84 7.63
C LEU A 190 8.48 8.66 7.30
N PHE A 191 8.54 8.26 6.04
CA PHE A 191 9.43 7.18 5.62
C PHE A 191 10.91 7.54 5.85
N GLU A 192 11.32 8.77 5.53
CA GLU A 192 12.70 9.24 5.76
C GLU A 192 13.06 9.26 7.26
N GLN A 193 12.17 9.74 8.12
CA GLN A 193 12.33 9.74 9.59
C GLN A 193 12.52 8.33 10.17
N HIS A 194 11.88 7.33 9.54
CA HIS A 194 12.04 5.92 9.88
C HIS A 194 13.20 5.22 9.15
N GLY A 195 14.07 5.97 8.48
CA GLY A 195 15.32 5.48 7.86
C GLY A 195 15.14 4.83 6.49
N PHE A 196 13.99 4.97 5.84
CA PHE A 196 13.79 4.51 4.47
C PHE A 196 14.38 5.48 3.46
N LYS A 197 14.85 4.96 2.33
CA LYS A 197 15.32 5.72 1.17
C LYS A 197 14.27 5.68 0.07
N TRP A 198 13.99 6.83 -0.54
CA TRP A 198 13.01 6.95 -1.60
C TRP A 198 13.62 6.77 -3.00
N GLY A 199 13.08 5.87 -3.79
CA GLY A 199 13.51 5.60 -5.18
C GLY A 199 13.31 6.78 -6.14
N GLY A 200 12.37 7.70 -5.83
CA GLY A 200 12.21 8.95 -6.58
C GLY A 200 13.42 9.89 -6.51
N SER A 201 14.32 9.70 -5.52
CA SER A 201 15.58 10.43 -5.39
C SER A 201 16.75 9.83 -6.18
N TRP A 202 16.61 8.61 -6.72
CA TRP A 202 17.70 7.95 -7.46
C TRP A 202 18.06 8.71 -8.74
N ARG A 203 19.31 8.56 -9.20
CA ARG A 203 19.84 9.33 -10.34
C ARG A 203 19.63 8.64 -11.68
N THR A 204 19.86 7.35 -11.77
CA THR A 204 19.88 6.57 -13.01
C THR A 204 18.51 6.07 -13.43
N VAL A 205 17.66 5.79 -12.47
CA VAL A 205 16.26 5.40 -12.62
C VAL A 205 15.41 6.26 -11.69
N LYS A 206 14.12 6.31 -11.92
CA LYS A 206 13.17 6.93 -11.01
C LYS A 206 12.13 5.92 -10.60
N ASP A 207 11.99 5.71 -9.30
CA ASP A 207 11.00 4.83 -8.74
C ASP A 207 10.19 5.60 -7.67
N TRP A 208 9.14 6.27 -8.15
CA TRP A 208 8.42 7.19 -7.28
C TRP A 208 7.52 6.49 -6.27
N GLN A 209 7.17 5.21 -6.48
CA GLN A 209 6.39 4.40 -5.54
C GLN A 209 7.25 3.84 -4.40
N HIS A 210 8.56 3.64 -4.63
CA HIS A 210 9.44 2.75 -3.88
C HIS A 210 10.12 3.42 -2.68
N PHE A 211 9.99 2.79 -1.51
CA PHE A 211 10.72 3.13 -0.28
C PHE A 211 11.42 1.88 0.25
N GLU A 212 12.74 1.93 0.46
CA GLU A 212 13.53 0.77 0.93
C GLU A 212 14.40 1.11 2.15
N LYS A 213 14.65 0.07 2.99
CA LYS A 213 15.50 0.16 4.17
C LYS A 213 16.58 -0.93 4.22
#